data_d3fe7862d1f23fb5225763e7848f4649
#
_entry.id   d3fe7862d1f23fb5225763e7848f4649
#
_cell.length_a   1.000
_cell.length_b   1.000
_cell.length_c   1.000
_cell.angle_alpha   90.00
_cell.angle_beta   90.00
_cell.angle_gamma   90.00
#
_symmetry.space_group_name_H-M   'P 1'
#
loop_
_entity.id
_entity.type
_entity.pdbx_description
1 polymer ?
#
loop_
_entity_poly.entity_id
_entity_poly.type
_entity_poly.pdbx_seq_one_letter_code
_entity_poly.pdbx_strand_id
1 'polypeptide(L)'
;MSDRPVLEPDSAPVVSEAVGPPHEPGTVLRARYRLTHVVGRGGMGNVYRAEDLRLPGRLCAIKEVTPEPHLSPELRRQANQQFLQEASILAQLDHPNLPKVSDFFSDDSRDYLVMDFVPGHDLRELLQASHARGEKLDERMVLDWAIQIIDALSYLHRQSPPVVHRDIKPGNIKLTPDGRIKLVDFGLVKLLAQDDARTITVVQGRGTALYTPLEQYGGDSGHTDARTDIYALGATFYHLLTDFPPPDAKTRFLNPRALRPPRGLNTNISPHVAEAILWAMEMHPDDRPQSVAEFADVLFGHHARAHPARPATLASALRENRTAALLALGLFLLAVVLTLL
;
A
#
# COMPACT_ATOMS: atom_id res chain seq x y z
N MET A 1 -19.10 -30.32 5.12
CA MET A 1 -19.15 -29.77 3.76
C MET A 1 -18.62 -28.36 3.85
N SER A 2 -17.40 -28.15 3.35
CA SER A 2 -16.66 -26.90 3.50
C SER A 2 -17.01 -25.99 2.32
N ASP A 3 -17.71 -24.90 2.61
CA ASP A 3 -18.02 -23.84 1.65
C ASP A 3 -16.71 -23.01 1.43
N ARG A 4 -15.92 -23.44 0.46
CA ARG A 4 -14.82 -22.61 -0.07
C ARG A 4 -15.44 -21.66 -1.08
N PRO A 5 -15.30 -20.33 -0.93
CA PRO A 5 -15.63 -19.42 -2.02
C PRO A 5 -14.69 -19.75 -3.19
N VAL A 6 -15.29 -20.11 -4.32
CA VAL A 6 -14.59 -20.29 -5.59
C VAL A 6 -14.06 -18.90 -5.97
N LEU A 7 -12.73 -18.73 -5.89
CA LEU A 7 -12.05 -17.59 -6.51
C LEU A 7 -12.22 -17.80 -8.02
N GLU A 8 -13.11 -17.01 -8.64
CA GLU A 8 -13.13 -16.92 -10.09
C GLU A 8 -11.73 -16.53 -10.56
N PRO A 9 -11.20 -17.21 -11.61
CA PRO A 9 -9.91 -16.87 -12.16
C PRO A 9 -9.94 -15.39 -12.58
N ASP A 10 -8.95 -14.66 -12.12
CA ASP A 10 -8.71 -13.23 -12.36
C ASP A 10 -9.02 -12.93 -13.83
N SER A 11 -10.18 -12.36 -14.09
CA SER A 11 -10.59 -11.96 -15.44
C SER A 11 -9.52 -11.02 -15.96
N ALA A 12 -9.08 -11.25 -17.18
CA ALA A 12 -8.07 -10.48 -17.89
C ALA A 12 -8.17 -8.99 -17.52
N PRO A 13 -7.04 -8.29 -17.29
CA PRO A 13 -7.06 -6.92 -16.83
C PRO A 13 -7.95 -6.11 -17.77
N VAL A 14 -8.99 -5.50 -17.21
CA VAL A 14 -9.81 -4.51 -17.94
C VAL A 14 -8.85 -3.38 -18.28
N VAL A 15 -8.36 -3.38 -19.50
CA VAL A 15 -7.52 -2.32 -20.05
C VAL A 15 -8.41 -1.07 -20.03
N SER A 16 -8.09 -0.12 -19.16
CA SER A 16 -8.74 1.19 -19.19
C SER A 16 -8.53 1.76 -20.59
N GLU A 17 -9.59 2.18 -21.26
CA GLU A 17 -9.53 2.83 -22.58
C GLU A 17 -8.67 4.10 -22.60
N ALA A 18 -8.28 4.60 -21.43
CA ALA A 18 -7.43 5.78 -21.25
C ALA A 18 -5.94 5.51 -21.59
N VAL A 19 -5.48 4.26 -21.55
CA VAL A 19 -4.09 3.91 -21.88
C VAL A 19 -4.00 3.53 -23.36
N GLY A 20 -3.29 4.32 -24.15
CA GLY A 20 -3.04 4.00 -25.56
C GLY A 20 -2.36 2.63 -25.73
N PRO A 21 -2.36 2.08 -26.96
CA PRO A 21 -1.72 0.79 -27.22
C PRO A 21 -0.25 0.84 -26.78
N PRO A 22 0.28 -0.27 -26.23
CA PRO A 22 1.68 -0.33 -25.85
C PRO A 22 2.58 -0.20 -27.08
N HIS A 23 3.78 0.35 -26.88
CA HIS A 23 4.80 0.35 -27.91
C HIS A 23 5.17 -1.06 -28.33
N GLU A 24 5.45 -1.24 -29.61
CA GLU A 24 5.92 -2.51 -30.14
C GLU A 24 7.35 -2.82 -29.66
N PRO A 25 7.69 -4.11 -29.46
CA PRO A 25 9.07 -4.52 -29.21
C PRO A 25 10.01 -4.02 -30.30
N GLY A 26 11.18 -3.51 -29.93
CA GLY A 26 12.14 -2.89 -30.82
C GLY A 26 12.00 -1.38 -30.98
N THR A 27 10.92 -0.76 -30.51
CA THR A 27 10.79 0.71 -30.48
C THR A 27 11.96 1.32 -29.71
N VAL A 28 12.55 2.39 -30.26
CA VAL A 28 13.67 3.10 -29.64
C VAL A 28 13.23 4.48 -29.20
N LEU A 29 13.18 4.72 -27.90
CA LEU A 29 12.87 6.00 -27.32
C LEU A 29 14.15 6.84 -27.15
N ARG A 30 14.08 8.14 -27.50
CA ARG A 30 15.19 9.11 -27.35
C ARG A 30 16.51 8.63 -27.99
N ALA A 31 16.46 7.83 -29.05
CA ALA A 31 17.61 7.22 -29.69
C ALA A 31 18.57 6.50 -28.70
N ARG A 32 18.04 6.06 -27.57
CA ARG A 32 18.82 5.46 -26.48
C ARG A 32 18.21 4.20 -25.91
N TYR A 33 16.91 4.13 -25.73
CA TYR A 33 16.28 3.04 -25.00
C TYR A 33 15.50 2.15 -25.96
N ARG A 34 15.98 0.93 -26.20
CA ARG A 34 15.28 -0.06 -27.03
C ARG A 34 14.33 -0.87 -26.16
N LEU A 35 13.03 -0.72 -26.37
CA LEU A 35 12.01 -1.50 -25.70
C LEU A 35 12.06 -2.95 -26.14
N THR A 36 12.06 -3.90 -25.20
CA THR A 36 12.09 -5.34 -25.51
C THR A 36 10.73 -6.00 -25.36
N HIS A 37 10.06 -5.80 -24.24
CA HIS A 37 8.70 -6.28 -23.98
C HIS A 37 8.07 -5.54 -22.81
N VAL A 38 6.74 -5.63 -22.73
CA VAL A 38 5.96 -5.10 -21.59
C VAL A 38 6.11 -6.04 -20.41
N VAL A 39 6.51 -5.53 -19.24
CA VAL A 39 6.66 -6.28 -17.99
C VAL A 39 5.57 -5.97 -16.99
N GLY A 40 4.79 -4.91 -17.21
CA GLY A 40 3.66 -4.53 -16.37
C GLY A 40 2.68 -3.66 -17.14
N ARG A 41 1.38 -3.80 -16.81
CA ARG A 41 0.30 -2.95 -17.34
C ARG A 41 -0.55 -2.48 -16.17
N GLY A 42 -0.88 -1.21 -16.16
CA GLY A 42 -1.73 -0.62 -15.13
C GLY A 42 -2.63 0.47 -15.70
N GLY A 43 -3.54 0.98 -14.91
CA GLY A 43 -4.45 2.05 -15.33
C GLY A 43 -3.74 3.38 -15.69
N MET A 44 -2.45 3.49 -15.38
CA MET A 44 -1.65 4.71 -15.55
C MET A 44 -0.64 4.62 -16.69
N GLY A 45 -0.49 3.46 -17.32
CA GLY A 45 0.48 3.24 -18.38
C GLY A 45 1.10 1.85 -18.34
N ASN A 46 2.08 1.68 -19.19
CA ASN A 46 2.81 0.43 -19.35
C ASN A 46 4.20 0.54 -18.70
N VAL A 47 4.71 -0.59 -18.23
CA VAL A 47 6.12 -0.71 -17.81
C VAL A 47 6.81 -1.64 -18.80
N TYR A 48 7.89 -1.17 -19.39
CA TYR A 48 8.67 -1.89 -20.38
C TYR A 48 10.03 -2.31 -19.79
N ARG A 49 10.49 -3.49 -20.15
CA ARG A 49 11.92 -3.79 -20.09
C ARG A 49 12.59 -3.19 -21.31
N ALA A 50 13.73 -2.54 -21.13
CA ALA A 50 14.48 -1.90 -22.20
C ALA A 50 15.98 -2.14 -22.06
N GLU A 51 16.69 -1.99 -23.17
CA GLU A 51 18.16 -1.97 -23.25
C GLU A 51 18.64 -0.53 -23.41
N ASP A 52 19.61 -0.11 -22.62
CA ASP A 52 20.29 1.18 -22.80
C ASP A 52 21.36 1.06 -23.89
N LEU A 53 21.09 1.58 -25.07
CA LEU A 53 22.00 1.48 -26.22
C LEU A 53 23.34 2.24 -26.02
N ARG A 54 23.39 3.17 -25.06
CA ARG A 54 24.63 3.89 -24.71
C ARG A 54 25.48 3.13 -23.69
N LEU A 55 24.89 2.18 -22.97
CA LEU A 55 25.57 1.36 -21.97
C LEU A 55 25.30 -0.12 -22.28
N PRO A 56 26.06 -0.73 -23.19
CA PRO A 56 25.83 -2.12 -23.61
C PRO A 56 25.71 -3.09 -22.41
N GLY A 57 24.66 -3.92 -22.44
CA GLY A 57 24.36 -4.87 -21.38
C GLY A 57 23.55 -4.32 -20.21
N ARG A 58 23.33 -2.99 -20.14
CA ARG A 58 22.46 -2.41 -19.11
C ARG A 58 20.99 -2.59 -19.47
N LEU A 59 20.24 -3.18 -18.53
CA LEU A 59 18.79 -3.31 -18.61
C LEU A 59 18.12 -2.23 -17.77
N CYS A 60 17.04 -1.65 -18.31
CA CYS A 60 16.23 -0.65 -17.64
C CYS A 60 14.77 -1.10 -17.58
N ALA A 61 14.05 -0.65 -16.56
CA ALA A 61 12.61 -0.59 -16.57
C ALA A 61 12.18 0.83 -16.95
N ILE A 62 11.28 0.95 -17.92
CA ILE A 62 10.75 2.25 -18.37
C ILE A 62 9.26 2.26 -18.09
N LYS A 63 8.85 3.12 -17.15
CA LYS A 63 7.46 3.35 -16.83
C LYS A 63 6.93 4.48 -17.69
N GLU A 64 5.96 4.15 -18.53
CA GLU A 64 5.18 5.09 -19.31
C GLU A 64 4.08 5.67 -18.42
N VAL A 65 3.91 6.98 -18.44
CA VAL A 65 2.83 7.70 -17.78
C VAL A 65 2.06 8.45 -18.83
N THR A 66 0.82 8.04 -19.07
CA THR A 66 -0.05 8.70 -20.06
C THR A 66 -0.99 9.64 -19.30
N PRO A 67 -0.95 10.95 -19.57
CA PRO A 67 -1.91 11.90 -19.03
C PRO A 67 -3.32 11.56 -19.49
N GLU A 68 -4.33 11.91 -18.70
CA GLU A 68 -5.72 11.72 -19.11
C GLU A 68 -6.04 12.44 -20.43
N PRO A 69 -6.74 11.77 -21.36
CA PRO A 69 -6.97 12.31 -22.72
C PRO A 69 -7.71 13.65 -22.78
N HIS A 70 -8.50 13.96 -21.74
CA HIS A 70 -9.43 15.11 -21.71
C HIS A 70 -8.94 16.28 -20.84
N LEU A 71 -7.67 16.25 -20.38
CA LEU A 71 -7.11 17.37 -19.62
C LEU A 71 -6.97 18.62 -20.49
N SER A 72 -7.33 19.78 -19.94
CA SER A 72 -7.03 21.06 -20.57
C SER A 72 -5.52 21.25 -20.75
N PRO A 73 -5.06 22.09 -21.70
CA PRO A 73 -3.63 22.36 -21.89
C PRO A 73 -2.94 22.87 -20.61
N GLU A 74 -3.65 23.62 -19.78
CA GLU A 74 -3.18 24.11 -18.49
C GLU A 74 -2.95 22.98 -17.50
N LEU A 75 -3.95 22.11 -17.29
CA LEU A 75 -3.88 20.96 -16.39
C LEU A 75 -2.81 19.97 -16.85
N ARG A 76 -2.66 19.78 -18.18
CA ARG A 76 -1.59 18.94 -18.71
C ARG A 76 -0.20 19.49 -18.39
N ARG A 77 0.00 20.81 -18.49
CA ARG A 77 1.27 21.45 -18.10
C ARG A 77 1.55 21.29 -16.61
N GLN A 78 0.55 21.48 -15.76
CA GLN A 78 0.67 21.26 -14.31
C GLN A 78 1.05 19.80 -14.00
N ALA A 79 0.36 18.83 -14.60
CA ALA A 79 0.65 17.40 -14.45
C ALA A 79 2.10 17.08 -14.85
N ASN A 80 2.56 17.60 -15.99
CA ASN A 80 3.94 17.39 -16.44
C ASN A 80 4.96 18.04 -15.47
N GLN A 81 4.73 19.27 -15.00
CA GLN A 81 5.60 19.90 -14.00
C GLN A 81 5.68 19.09 -12.71
N GLN A 82 4.55 18.60 -12.23
CA GLN A 82 4.48 17.76 -11.04
C GLN A 82 5.23 16.43 -11.26
N PHE A 83 5.03 15.77 -12.41
CA PHE A 83 5.79 14.58 -12.76
C PHE A 83 7.30 14.81 -12.75
N LEU A 84 7.77 15.92 -13.35
CA LEU A 84 9.20 16.28 -13.37
C LEU A 84 9.75 16.53 -11.96
N GLN A 85 8.98 17.21 -11.12
CA GLN A 85 9.35 17.44 -9.72
C GLN A 85 9.48 16.14 -8.94
N GLU A 86 8.52 15.24 -9.06
CA GLU A 86 8.54 13.94 -8.40
C GLU A 86 9.66 13.05 -8.93
N ALA A 87 9.83 12.96 -10.25
CA ALA A 87 10.92 12.22 -10.86
C ALA A 87 12.30 12.72 -10.36
N SER A 88 12.44 14.04 -10.17
CA SER A 88 13.66 14.65 -9.62
C SER A 88 13.90 14.24 -8.16
N ILE A 89 12.86 14.13 -7.34
CA ILE A 89 12.97 13.62 -5.96
C ILE A 89 13.39 12.16 -5.98
N LEU A 90 12.74 11.33 -6.79
CA LEU A 90 13.06 9.90 -6.89
C LEU A 90 14.48 9.65 -7.42
N ALA A 91 14.98 10.49 -8.31
CA ALA A 91 16.34 10.39 -8.83
C ALA A 91 17.43 10.63 -7.77
N GLN A 92 17.09 11.31 -6.67
CA GLN A 92 18.00 11.55 -5.54
C GLN A 92 18.02 10.38 -4.53
N LEU A 93 17.04 9.48 -4.60
CA LEU A 93 16.97 8.36 -3.69
C LEU A 93 18.08 7.33 -4.02
N ASP A 94 18.78 6.89 -2.98
CA ASP A 94 19.81 5.86 -3.08
C ASP A 94 19.68 4.89 -1.89
N HIS A 95 19.08 3.72 -2.14
CA HIS A 95 18.84 2.70 -1.13
C HIS A 95 18.89 1.30 -1.75
N PRO A 96 19.51 0.30 -1.10
CA PRO A 96 19.67 -1.05 -1.65
C PRO A 96 18.34 -1.73 -2.00
N ASN A 97 17.25 -1.37 -1.36
CA ASN A 97 15.93 -1.96 -1.58
C ASN A 97 15.01 -1.11 -2.50
N LEU A 98 15.56 -0.08 -3.16
CA LEU A 98 14.87 0.71 -4.17
C LEU A 98 15.55 0.56 -5.54
N PRO A 99 14.83 0.58 -6.66
CA PRO A 99 15.43 0.75 -7.97
C PRO A 99 15.92 2.20 -8.12
N LYS A 100 17.12 2.39 -8.68
CA LYS A 100 17.64 3.73 -8.93
C LYS A 100 17.00 4.32 -10.18
N VAL A 101 16.45 5.52 -10.07
CA VAL A 101 15.99 6.31 -11.21
C VAL A 101 17.20 6.92 -11.89
N SER A 102 17.32 6.73 -13.20
CA SER A 102 18.48 7.15 -13.98
C SER A 102 18.18 8.18 -15.05
N ASP A 103 16.93 8.32 -15.44
CA ASP A 103 16.50 9.29 -16.46
C ASP A 103 14.99 9.51 -16.37
N PHE A 104 14.53 10.63 -16.89
CA PHE A 104 13.12 10.91 -17.12
C PHE A 104 12.99 11.87 -18.30
N PHE A 105 11.96 11.71 -19.11
CA PHE A 105 11.73 12.53 -20.29
C PHE A 105 10.27 12.47 -20.75
N SER A 106 9.88 13.44 -21.56
CA SER A 106 8.61 13.43 -22.30
C SER A 106 8.86 13.19 -23.76
N ASP A 107 8.04 12.37 -24.41
CA ASP A 107 8.06 12.07 -25.83
C ASP A 107 6.63 11.79 -26.33
N ASP A 108 6.22 12.35 -27.45
CA ASP A 108 4.89 12.19 -28.05
C ASP A 108 3.71 12.33 -27.06
N SER A 109 3.74 13.36 -26.21
CA SER A 109 2.72 13.64 -25.17
C SER A 109 2.62 12.58 -24.05
N ARG A 110 3.60 11.71 -23.91
CA ARG A 110 3.74 10.74 -22.82
C ARG A 110 4.98 11.06 -21.99
N ASP A 111 4.91 10.76 -20.72
CA ASP A 111 6.02 10.92 -19.80
C ASP A 111 6.65 9.56 -19.49
N TYR A 112 7.96 9.52 -19.38
CA TYR A 112 8.70 8.28 -19.17
C TYR A 112 9.66 8.43 -18.00
N LEU A 113 9.62 7.47 -17.08
CA LEU A 113 10.58 7.33 -16.01
C LEU A 113 11.44 6.10 -16.26
N VAL A 114 12.76 6.29 -16.30
CA VAL A 114 13.75 5.22 -16.52
C VAL A 114 14.41 4.86 -15.21
N MET A 115 14.36 3.59 -14.85
CA MET A 115 14.95 3.07 -13.63
C MET A 115 15.65 1.75 -13.85
N ASP A 116 16.38 1.26 -12.86
CA ASP A 116 16.99 -0.06 -12.92
C ASP A 116 15.93 -1.15 -13.13
N PHE A 117 16.22 -2.07 -14.04
CA PHE A 117 15.39 -3.26 -14.18
C PHE A 117 15.66 -4.22 -13.02
N VAL A 118 14.62 -4.57 -12.29
CA VAL A 118 14.68 -5.49 -11.15
C VAL A 118 14.29 -6.90 -11.65
N PRO A 119 15.22 -7.86 -11.75
CA PRO A 119 14.90 -9.24 -12.08
C PRO A 119 14.23 -9.96 -10.92
N GLY A 120 13.65 -11.14 -11.19
CA GLY A 120 13.00 -11.99 -10.18
C GLY A 120 11.49 -11.81 -10.16
N HIS A 121 10.85 -12.44 -9.18
CA HIS A 121 9.40 -12.51 -9.05
C HIS A 121 8.87 -11.46 -8.07
N ASP A 122 7.66 -10.98 -8.29
CA ASP A 122 6.98 -10.21 -7.28
C ASP A 122 6.35 -11.12 -6.20
N LEU A 123 6.03 -10.57 -5.02
CA LEU A 123 5.49 -11.37 -3.92
C LEU A 123 4.09 -11.91 -4.21
N ARG A 124 3.35 -11.32 -5.15
CA ARG A 124 2.06 -11.85 -5.60
C ARG A 124 2.27 -13.15 -6.39
N GLU A 125 3.27 -13.19 -7.30
CA GLU A 125 3.63 -14.40 -8.05
C GLU A 125 4.07 -15.52 -7.10
N LEU A 126 4.86 -15.19 -6.08
CA LEU A 126 5.30 -16.16 -5.06
C LEU A 126 4.13 -16.68 -4.23
N LEU A 127 3.21 -15.80 -3.84
CA LEU A 127 1.99 -16.18 -3.11
C LEU A 127 1.12 -17.12 -3.97
N GLN A 128 0.89 -16.78 -5.23
CA GLN A 128 0.12 -17.60 -6.17
C GLN A 128 0.77 -18.99 -6.37
N ALA A 129 2.09 -19.01 -6.51
CA ALA A 129 2.82 -20.28 -6.64
C ALA A 129 2.73 -21.14 -5.38
N SER A 130 2.75 -20.55 -4.18
CA SER A 130 2.55 -21.27 -2.91
C SER A 130 1.12 -21.78 -2.79
N HIS A 131 0.14 -20.93 -3.10
CA HIS A 131 -1.29 -21.29 -3.12
C HIS A 131 -1.57 -22.48 -4.06
N ALA A 132 -0.99 -22.48 -5.26
CA ALA A 132 -1.16 -23.56 -6.24
C ALA A 132 -0.63 -24.92 -5.73
N ARG A 133 0.35 -24.91 -4.80
CA ARG A 133 0.85 -26.11 -4.12
C ARG A 133 0.05 -26.48 -2.87
N GLY A 134 -0.96 -25.70 -2.50
CA GLY A 134 -1.72 -25.87 -1.26
C GLY A 134 -0.93 -25.51 0.00
N GLU A 135 0.14 -24.74 -0.15
CA GLU A 135 1.04 -24.30 0.92
C GLU A 135 0.76 -22.84 1.29
N LYS A 136 1.10 -22.48 2.52
CA LYS A 136 1.16 -21.08 2.95
C LYS A 136 2.62 -20.63 3.02
N LEU A 137 2.86 -19.34 2.82
CA LEU A 137 4.17 -18.77 3.03
C LEU A 137 4.56 -18.90 4.51
N ASP A 138 5.81 -19.23 4.74
CA ASP A 138 6.37 -19.36 6.09
C ASP A 138 6.50 -17.97 6.74
N GLU A 139 6.11 -17.82 8.00
CA GLU A 139 6.16 -16.56 8.75
C GLU A 139 7.58 -16.00 8.81
N ARG A 140 8.56 -16.85 9.07
CA ARG A 140 9.96 -16.42 9.17
C ARG A 140 10.44 -15.81 7.86
N MET A 141 10.12 -16.44 6.73
CA MET A 141 10.47 -15.93 5.41
C MET A 141 9.82 -14.56 5.14
N VAL A 142 8.55 -14.40 5.50
CA VAL A 142 7.84 -13.10 5.36
C VAL A 142 8.45 -12.04 6.27
N LEU A 143 8.87 -12.40 7.49
CA LEU A 143 9.54 -11.49 8.41
C LEU A 143 10.95 -11.09 7.93
N ASP A 144 11.71 -11.99 7.29
CA ASP A 144 12.98 -11.67 6.66
C ASP A 144 12.80 -10.64 5.51
N TRP A 145 11.72 -10.75 4.76
CA TRP A 145 11.36 -9.72 3.77
C TRP A 145 10.92 -8.41 4.44
N ALA A 146 10.16 -8.53 5.54
CA ALA A 146 9.67 -7.36 6.29
C ALA A 146 10.80 -6.47 6.78
N ILE A 147 11.93 -7.02 7.24
CA ILE A 147 13.12 -6.25 7.64
C ILE A 147 13.57 -5.31 6.52
N GLN A 148 13.68 -5.84 5.30
CA GLN A 148 14.16 -5.10 4.14
C GLN A 148 13.14 -4.04 3.67
N ILE A 149 11.84 -4.37 3.72
CA ILE A 149 10.77 -3.44 3.34
C ILE A 149 10.70 -2.26 4.33
N ILE A 150 10.77 -2.57 5.62
CA ILE A 150 10.75 -1.60 6.72
C ILE A 150 11.96 -0.65 6.63
N ASP A 151 13.14 -1.17 6.31
CA ASP A 151 14.34 -0.35 6.12
C ASP A 151 14.16 0.64 4.97
N ALA A 152 13.66 0.18 3.82
CA ALA A 152 13.35 1.04 2.68
C ALA A 152 12.30 2.10 3.01
N LEU A 153 11.20 1.74 3.67
CA LEU A 153 10.15 2.70 4.05
C LEU A 153 10.66 3.70 5.09
N SER A 154 11.47 3.25 6.05
CA SER A 154 12.12 4.13 7.03
C SER A 154 13.05 5.13 6.36
N TYR A 155 13.77 4.72 5.33
CA TYR A 155 14.60 5.61 4.52
C TYR A 155 13.74 6.65 3.79
N LEU A 156 12.67 6.24 3.12
CA LEU A 156 11.76 7.14 2.38
C LEU A 156 11.10 8.16 3.31
N HIS A 157 10.57 7.73 4.44
CA HIS A 157 9.85 8.58 5.37
C HIS A 157 10.77 9.60 6.09
N ARG A 158 12.09 9.35 6.15
CA ARG A 158 13.08 10.29 6.70
C ARG A 158 13.60 11.32 5.70
N GLN A 159 13.21 11.25 4.43
CA GLN A 159 13.60 12.28 3.46
C GLN A 159 13.02 13.64 3.83
N SER A 160 13.57 14.72 3.26
CA SER A 160 13.06 16.07 3.46
C SER A 160 12.79 16.74 2.09
N PRO A 161 11.53 16.85 1.68
CA PRO A 161 10.30 16.39 2.36
C PRO A 161 10.17 14.88 2.42
N PRO A 162 9.37 14.32 3.37
CA PRO A 162 9.11 12.90 3.46
C PRO A 162 8.53 12.33 2.16
N VAL A 163 9.04 11.18 1.73
CA VAL A 163 8.54 10.46 0.54
C VAL A 163 7.65 9.32 1.00
N VAL A 164 6.40 9.29 0.54
CA VAL A 164 5.43 8.24 0.80
C VAL A 164 5.27 7.39 -0.46
N HIS A 165 5.36 6.06 -0.33
CA HIS A 165 5.30 5.14 -1.48
C HIS A 165 3.90 5.06 -2.11
N ARG A 166 2.85 5.05 -1.28
CA ARG A 166 1.41 5.10 -1.63
C ARG A 166 0.84 3.90 -2.39
N ASP A 167 1.63 2.91 -2.75
CA ASP A 167 1.18 1.73 -3.49
C ASP A 167 1.89 0.45 -3.05
N ILE A 168 2.05 0.27 -1.73
CA ILE A 168 2.61 -0.96 -1.15
C ILE A 168 1.58 -2.09 -1.32
N LYS A 169 1.99 -3.14 -2.02
CA LYS A 169 1.20 -4.36 -2.26
C LYS A 169 2.12 -5.49 -2.75
N PRO A 170 1.72 -6.76 -2.68
CA PRO A 170 2.58 -7.87 -3.10
C PRO A 170 3.13 -7.73 -4.52
N GLY A 171 2.34 -7.19 -5.47
CA GLY A 171 2.79 -7.01 -6.86
C GLY A 171 3.83 -5.90 -7.08
N ASN A 172 4.03 -5.01 -6.10
CA ASN A 172 5.02 -3.94 -6.14
C ASN A 172 6.25 -4.22 -5.27
N ILE A 173 6.37 -5.43 -4.77
CA ILE A 173 7.51 -5.89 -3.97
C ILE A 173 8.15 -7.06 -4.69
N LYS A 174 9.35 -6.87 -5.24
CA LYS A 174 10.07 -7.91 -5.98
C LYS A 174 11.13 -8.55 -5.11
N LEU A 175 11.24 -9.88 -5.23
CA LEU A 175 12.33 -10.67 -4.67
C LEU A 175 13.29 -11.01 -5.82
N THR A 176 14.51 -10.50 -5.73
CA THR A 176 15.57 -10.77 -6.69
C THR A 176 16.17 -12.17 -6.50
N PRO A 177 16.86 -12.74 -7.50
CA PRO A 177 17.48 -14.07 -7.38
C PRO A 177 18.54 -14.19 -6.28
N ASP A 178 19.14 -13.06 -5.87
CA ASP A 178 20.09 -12.98 -4.76
C ASP A 178 19.42 -12.75 -3.38
N GLY A 179 18.08 -12.86 -3.30
CA GLY A 179 17.32 -12.78 -2.05
C GLY A 179 17.05 -11.37 -1.55
N ARG A 180 17.27 -10.34 -2.36
CA ARG A 180 16.96 -8.95 -1.99
C ARG A 180 15.53 -8.57 -2.34
N ILE A 181 14.91 -7.84 -1.43
CA ILE A 181 13.65 -7.16 -1.70
C ILE A 181 13.93 -5.83 -2.42
N LYS A 182 13.11 -5.53 -3.41
CA LYS A 182 13.06 -4.23 -4.07
C LYS A 182 11.62 -3.73 -4.10
N LEU A 183 11.39 -2.54 -3.53
CA LEU A 183 10.12 -1.82 -3.67
C LEU A 183 10.12 -1.15 -5.04
N VAL A 184 9.19 -1.54 -5.88
CA VAL A 184 9.04 -0.98 -7.23
C VAL A 184 7.72 -0.22 -7.34
N ASP A 185 7.61 0.59 -8.38
CA ASP A 185 6.34 1.21 -8.77
C ASP A 185 5.77 2.23 -7.76
N PHE A 186 6.60 3.24 -7.42
CA PHE A 186 6.15 4.40 -6.65
C PHE A 186 4.87 4.99 -7.24
N GLY A 187 3.90 5.29 -6.38
CA GLY A 187 2.60 5.85 -6.79
C GLY A 187 2.67 7.29 -7.31
N LEU A 188 3.63 7.61 -8.19
CA LEU A 188 3.86 8.93 -8.79
C LEU A 188 2.59 9.60 -9.29
N VAL A 189 1.69 8.84 -9.88
CA VAL A 189 0.50 9.36 -10.55
C VAL A 189 -0.67 9.57 -9.59
N LYS A 190 -0.61 9.03 -8.38
CA LYS A 190 -1.64 9.31 -7.35
C LYS A 190 -1.60 10.76 -6.88
N LEU A 191 -0.47 11.46 -7.07
CA LEU A 191 -0.34 12.89 -6.82
C LEU A 191 -0.93 13.73 -7.96
N LEU A 192 -0.90 13.25 -9.20
CA LEU A 192 -1.45 13.95 -10.37
C LEU A 192 -2.99 13.97 -10.40
N ALA A 193 -3.63 13.05 -9.69
CA ALA A 193 -5.09 12.90 -9.64
C ALA A 193 -5.77 13.69 -8.51
N GLN A 194 -5.08 14.65 -7.88
CA GLN A 194 -5.55 15.32 -6.66
C GLN A 194 -6.79 16.20 -6.83
N ASP A 195 -7.13 16.62 -8.05
CA ASP A 195 -8.22 17.57 -8.26
C ASP A 195 -9.60 16.93 -8.59
N ASP A 196 -9.70 15.59 -8.72
CA ASP A 196 -10.97 14.95 -9.04
C ASP A 196 -11.20 13.66 -8.24
N ALA A 197 -12.05 13.74 -7.21
CA ALA A 197 -12.45 12.59 -6.37
C ALA A 197 -13.05 11.41 -7.15
N ARG A 198 -13.41 11.61 -8.43
CA ARG A 198 -13.91 10.58 -9.34
C ARG A 198 -12.80 9.77 -10.00
N THR A 199 -11.62 10.34 -10.19
CA THR A 199 -10.50 9.75 -10.93
C THR A 199 -9.79 8.66 -10.13
N ILE A 200 -9.71 8.78 -8.81
CA ILE A 200 -8.97 7.84 -7.95
C ILE A 200 -9.56 6.42 -7.99
N THR A 201 -10.89 6.30 -8.09
CA THR A 201 -11.57 4.99 -8.08
C THR A 201 -11.42 4.25 -9.43
N VAL A 202 -11.29 4.97 -10.53
CA VAL A 202 -11.19 4.39 -11.89
C VAL A 202 -9.74 3.97 -12.21
N VAL A 203 -8.77 4.72 -11.70
CA VAL A 203 -7.34 4.50 -11.97
C VAL A 203 -6.74 3.36 -11.09
N GLN A 204 -7.33 3.09 -9.92
CA GLN A 204 -6.94 1.95 -9.10
C GLN A 204 -7.65 0.70 -9.60
N GLY A 205 -6.93 -0.20 -10.28
CA GLY A 205 -7.44 -1.54 -10.57
C GLY A 205 -7.98 -2.22 -9.31
N ARG A 206 -9.01 -3.07 -9.44
CA ARG A 206 -9.67 -3.77 -8.31
C ARG A 206 -8.68 -4.39 -7.31
N GLY A 207 -7.52 -4.89 -7.79
CA GLY A 207 -6.48 -5.49 -6.95
C GLY A 207 -5.76 -4.50 -6.03
N THR A 208 -5.65 -3.23 -6.36
CA THR A 208 -5.00 -2.20 -5.52
C THR A 208 -5.89 -1.76 -4.37
N ALA A 209 -7.22 -1.73 -4.56
CA ALA A 209 -8.19 -1.29 -3.54
C ALA A 209 -8.08 -2.08 -2.22
N LEU A 210 -7.65 -3.34 -2.27
CA LEU A 210 -7.50 -4.21 -1.10
C LEU A 210 -6.42 -3.74 -0.11
N TYR A 211 -5.44 -2.95 -0.60
CA TYR A 211 -4.31 -2.47 0.20
C TYR A 211 -4.37 -0.96 0.45
N THR A 212 -5.39 -0.29 -0.09
CA THR A 212 -5.53 1.17 -0.05
C THR A 212 -6.36 1.59 1.16
N PRO A 213 -5.82 2.44 2.08
CA PRO A 213 -6.58 2.96 3.21
C PRO A 213 -7.59 4.04 2.79
N LEU A 214 -8.54 4.36 3.69
CA LEU A 214 -9.66 5.28 3.39
C LEU A 214 -9.22 6.68 3.00
N GLU A 215 -8.18 7.21 3.63
CA GLU A 215 -7.68 8.56 3.35
C GLU A 215 -7.17 8.75 1.92
N GLN A 216 -6.87 7.65 1.21
CA GLN A 216 -6.51 7.72 -0.21
C GLN A 216 -7.71 7.77 -1.17
N TYR A 217 -8.95 7.61 -0.67
CA TYR A 217 -10.17 7.69 -1.49
C TYR A 217 -10.79 9.09 -1.53
N GLY A 218 -10.42 9.98 -0.62
CA GLY A 218 -10.82 11.38 -0.64
C GLY A 218 -9.86 12.20 -1.48
N GLY A 219 -10.36 13.13 -2.31
CA GLY A 219 -9.53 14.05 -3.11
C GLY A 219 -8.69 15.05 -2.30
N ASP A 220 -8.75 14.99 -0.98
CA ASP A 220 -7.99 15.84 -0.08
C ASP A 220 -6.67 15.14 0.31
N SER A 221 -5.64 15.42 -0.49
CA SER A 221 -4.28 14.85 -0.33
C SER A 221 -3.54 15.31 0.93
N GLY A 222 -4.13 16.23 1.68
CA GLY A 222 -3.54 16.74 2.92
C GLY A 222 -3.36 15.70 4.03
N HIS A 223 -3.93 14.49 3.86
CA HIS A 223 -3.92 13.45 4.88
C HIS A 223 -3.09 12.21 4.55
N THR A 224 -2.38 12.19 3.40
CA THR A 224 -1.54 11.05 3.01
C THR A 224 -0.13 11.21 3.57
N ASP A 225 0.24 10.40 4.54
CA ASP A 225 1.55 10.41 5.20
C ASP A 225 2.13 8.97 5.37
N ALA A 226 3.18 8.83 6.17
CA ALA A 226 3.83 7.55 6.44
C ALA A 226 2.86 6.45 6.92
N ARG A 227 1.77 6.81 7.60
CA ARG A 227 0.76 5.88 8.12
C ARG A 227 -0.08 5.24 7.02
N THR A 228 -0.13 5.86 5.85
CA THR A 228 -0.72 5.28 4.63
C THR A 228 0.07 4.05 4.17
N ASP A 229 1.41 4.15 4.12
CA ASP A 229 2.27 3.02 3.77
C ASP A 229 2.22 1.93 4.85
N ILE A 230 2.09 2.30 6.13
CA ILE A 230 1.97 1.34 7.24
C ILE A 230 0.68 0.51 7.10
N TYR A 231 -0.45 1.13 6.77
CA TYR A 231 -1.69 0.37 6.51
C TYR A 231 -1.52 -0.60 5.34
N ALA A 232 -0.97 -0.12 4.22
CA ALA A 232 -0.76 -0.92 3.03
C ALA A 232 0.22 -2.09 3.28
N LEU A 233 1.24 -1.88 4.12
CA LEU A 233 2.17 -2.91 4.56
C LEU A 233 1.47 -3.96 5.44
N GLY A 234 0.65 -3.53 6.41
CA GLY A 234 -0.19 -4.42 7.21
C GLY A 234 -1.12 -5.28 6.35
N ALA A 235 -1.80 -4.66 5.38
CA ALA A 235 -2.67 -5.36 4.42
C ALA A 235 -1.89 -6.35 3.54
N THR A 236 -0.65 -5.99 3.15
CA THR A 236 0.26 -6.86 2.43
C THR A 236 0.64 -8.10 3.25
N PHE A 237 1.09 -7.91 4.50
CA PHE A 237 1.46 -9.02 5.38
C PHE A 237 0.25 -9.89 5.77
N TYR A 238 -0.92 -9.28 5.96
CA TYR A 238 -2.16 -10.02 6.14
C TYR A 238 -2.35 -11.01 4.98
N HIS A 239 -2.27 -10.53 3.72
CA HIS A 239 -2.46 -11.37 2.54
C HIS A 239 -1.39 -12.45 2.42
N LEU A 240 -0.11 -12.10 2.56
CA LEU A 240 1.01 -13.04 2.43
C LEU A 240 0.93 -14.18 3.46
N LEU A 241 0.58 -13.88 4.72
CA LEU A 241 0.56 -14.87 5.80
C LEU A 241 -0.74 -15.67 5.89
N THR A 242 -1.86 -15.08 5.46
CA THR A 242 -3.16 -15.78 5.54
C THR A 242 -3.51 -16.52 4.26
N ASP A 243 -2.92 -16.14 3.12
CA ASP A 243 -3.31 -16.56 1.76
C ASP A 243 -4.71 -16.07 1.34
N PHE A 244 -5.25 -15.08 2.07
CA PHE A 244 -6.51 -14.41 1.76
C PHE A 244 -6.30 -12.91 1.71
N PRO A 245 -6.73 -12.23 0.63
CA PRO A 245 -6.67 -10.78 0.61
C PRO A 245 -7.60 -10.20 1.69
N PRO A 246 -7.21 -9.09 2.34
CA PRO A 246 -8.11 -8.41 3.24
C PRO A 246 -9.28 -7.80 2.47
N PRO A 247 -10.47 -7.61 3.09
CA PRO A 247 -11.52 -6.80 2.50
C PRO A 247 -11.02 -5.35 2.36
N ASP A 248 -11.47 -4.68 1.30
CA ASP A 248 -11.11 -3.26 1.07
C ASP A 248 -11.59 -2.34 2.21
N ALA A 249 -10.96 -1.17 2.32
CA ALA A 249 -11.21 -0.25 3.42
C ALA A 249 -12.65 0.26 3.46
N LYS A 250 -13.34 0.42 2.32
CA LYS A 250 -14.75 0.84 2.28
C LYS A 250 -15.65 -0.24 2.86
N THR A 251 -15.44 -1.50 2.45
CA THR A 251 -16.14 -2.66 2.99
C THR A 251 -15.93 -2.77 4.51
N ARG A 252 -14.68 -2.57 4.99
CA ARG A 252 -14.37 -2.61 6.42
C ARG A 252 -15.01 -1.46 7.19
N PHE A 253 -15.07 -0.27 6.62
CA PHE A 253 -15.75 0.88 7.23
C PHE A 253 -17.24 0.62 7.45
N LEU A 254 -17.90 0.04 6.45
CA LEU A 254 -19.32 -0.30 6.54
C LEU A 254 -19.59 -1.55 7.41
N ASN A 255 -18.64 -2.49 7.45
CA ASN A 255 -18.73 -3.71 8.23
C ASN A 255 -17.39 -4.00 8.93
N PRO A 256 -17.18 -3.49 10.15
CA PRO A 256 -15.94 -3.72 10.91
C PRO A 256 -15.61 -5.20 11.17
N ARG A 257 -16.60 -6.10 11.08
CA ARG A 257 -16.40 -7.55 11.26
C ARG A 257 -15.96 -8.26 9.98
N ALA A 258 -15.89 -7.57 8.85
CA ALA A 258 -15.47 -8.16 7.59
C ALA A 258 -14.01 -8.66 7.62
N LEU A 259 -13.12 -7.97 8.37
CA LEU A 259 -11.74 -8.40 8.52
C LEU A 259 -11.68 -9.57 9.54
N ARG A 260 -11.34 -10.75 9.04
CA ARG A 260 -11.13 -11.94 9.87
C ARG A 260 -9.77 -11.85 10.57
N PRO A 261 -9.67 -12.22 11.86
CA PRO A 261 -8.38 -12.26 12.55
C PRO A 261 -7.36 -13.16 11.81
N PRO A 262 -6.09 -12.71 11.60
CA PRO A 262 -5.08 -13.49 10.87
C PRO A 262 -4.92 -14.91 11.39
N ARG A 263 -4.88 -15.10 12.72
CA ARG A 263 -4.75 -16.40 13.36
C ARG A 263 -5.98 -17.30 13.22
N GLY A 264 -7.14 -16.73 12.91
CA GLY A 264 -8.35 -17.51 12.55
C GLY A 264 -8.26 -18.12 11.14
N LEU A 265 -7.35 -17.62 10.28
CA LEU A 265 -7.09 -18.11 8.93
C LEU A 265 -5.81 -18.96 8.86
N ASN A 266 -4.83 -18.64 9.68
CA ASN A 266 -3.55 -19.35 9.78
C ASN A 266 -3.07 -19.37 11.24
N THR A 267 -3.22 -20.51 11.91
CA THR A 267 -2.85 -20.69 13.32
C THR A 267 -1.34 -20.64 13.56
N ASN A 268 -0.53 -20.77 12.50
CA ASN A 268 0.94 -20.72 12.59
C ASN A 268 1.47 -19.28 12.75
N ILE A 269 0.61 -18.25 12.55
CA ILE A 269 1.01 -16.87 12.76
C ILE A 269 1.20 -16.62 14.26
N SER A 270 2.34 -16.04 14.61
CA SER A 270 2.66 -15.65 15.99
C SER A 270 1.69 -14.59 16.52
N PRO A 271 1.36 -14.59 17.83
CA PRO A 271 0.42 -13.60 18.38
C PRO A 271 0.84 -12.15 18.14
N HIS A 272 2.11 -11.81 18.33
CA HIS A 272 2.63 -10.45 18.13
C HIS A 272 2.60 -10.02 16.66
N VAL A 273 2.86 -10.94 15.72
CA VAL A 273 2.74 -10.67 14.27
C VAL A 273 1.28 -10.38 13.89
N ALA A 274 0.35 -11.19 14.39
CA ALA A 274 -1.08 -10.96 14.15
C ALA A 274 -1.56 -9.62 14.75
N GLU A 275 -1.08 -9.26 15.95
CA GLU A 275 -1.38 -7.99 16.60
C GLU A 275 -0.83 -6.80 15.82
N ALA A 276 0.44 -6.86 15.39
CA ALA A 276 1.07 -5.82 14.59
C ALA A 276 0.32 -5.58 13.27
N ILE A 277 -0.06 -6.65 12.56
CA ILE A 277 -0.84 -6.55 11.32
C ILE A 277 -2.18 -5.85 11.56
N LEU A 278 -2.93 -6.27 12.59
CA LEU A 278 -4.23 -5.66 12.90
C LEU A 278 -4.08 -4.20 13.31
N TRP A 279 -3.04 -3.86 14.06
CA TRP A 279 -2.75 -2.48 14.45
C TRP A 279 -2.40 -1.58 13.25
N ALA A 280 -1.53 -2.07 12.36
CA ALA A 280 -1.22 -1.34 11.13
C ALA A 280 -2.46 -1.08 10.27
N MET A 281 -3.42 -2.01 10.32
CA MET A 281 -4.66 -1.93 9.54
C MET A 281 -5.81 -1.22 10.27
N GLU A 282 -5.58 -0.50 11.37
CA GLU A 282 -6.62 0.33 11.98
C GLU A 282 -7.17 1.36 10.98
N MET A 283 -8.48 1.64 11.07
CA MET A 283 -9.16 2.45 10.06
C MET A 283 -8.74 3.90 10.12
N HIS A 284 -8.63 4.47 11.32
CA HIS A 284 -8.18 5.85 11.49
C HIS A 284 -6.64 5.90 11.55
N PRO A 285 -5.98 6.82 10.82
CA PRO A 285 -4.51 6.92 10.83
C PRO A 285 -3.91 7.13 12.23
N ASP A 286 -4.59 7.87 13.12
CA ASP A 286 -4.10 8.14 14.48
C ASP A 286 -4.10 6.90 15.38
N ASP A 287 -4.91 5.87 15.05
CA ASP A 287 -4.96 4.60 15.77
C ASP A 287 -3.91 3.60 15.30
N ARG A 288 -3.19 3.89 14.21
CA ARG A 288 -2.11 3.05 13.65
C ARG A 288 -0.77 3.35 14.34
N PRO A 289 0.28 2.52 14.12
CA PRO A 289 1.65 2.91 14.41
C PRO A 289 1.96 4.26 13.75
N GLN A 290 2.56 5.18 14.50
CA GLN A 290 2.86 6.52 13.99
C GLN A 290 4.16 6.58 13.18
N SER A 291 4.93 5.50 13.21
CA SER A 291 6.13 5.32 12.39
C SER A 291 6.33 3.85 12.01
N VAL A 292 7.08 3.62 10.95
CA VAL A 292 7.46 2.26 10.54
C VAL A 292 8.33 1.58 11.61
N ALA A 293 9.10 2.36 12.39
CA ALA A 293 9.89 1.84 13.49
C ALA A 293 9.00 1.31 14.63
N GLU A 294 7.97 2.06 15.00
CA GLU A 294 6.99 1.63 16.01
C GLU A 294 6.24 0.36 15.58
N PHE A 295 5.89 0.27 14.30
CA PHE A 295 5.32 -0.95 13.72
C PHE A 295 6.28 -2.13 13.82
N ALA A 296 7.56 -1.93 13.49
CA ALA A 296 8.60 -2.95 13.54
C ALA A 296 8.80 -3.52 14.95
N ASP A 297 8.79 -2.66 15.97
CA ASP A 297 8.97 -3.07 17.37
C ASP A 297 7.92 -4.09 17.83
N VAL A 298 6.67 -3.93 17.40
CA VAL A 298 5.60 -4.90 17.69
C VAL A 298 5.69 -6.11 16.76
N LEU A 299 5.95 -5.90 15.47
CA LEU A 299 6.03 -6.97 14.48
C LEU A 299 7.11 -8.00 14.82
N PHE A 300 8.27 -7.54 15.33
CA PHE A 300 9.38 -8.41 15.72
C PHE A 300 9.36 -8.84 17.19
N GLY A 301 8.32 -8.45 17.94
CA GLY A 301 8.13 -8.83 19.34
C GLY A 301 9.05 -8.16 20.33
N HIS A 302 9.66 -7.01 19.97
CA HIS A 302 10.54 -6.25 20.86
C HIS A 302 9.73 -5.53 21.95
N HIS A 303 8.53 -5.05 21.63
CA HIS A 303 7.60 -4.41 22.54
C HIS A 303 6.18 -4.93 22.31
N ALA A 304 5.40 -5.05 23.39
CA ALA A 304 3.97 -5.24 23.25
C ALA A 304 3.31 -3.89 22.90
N ARG A 305 2.25 -3.91 22.09
CA ARG A 305 1.44 -2.72 21.82
C ARG A 305 0.99 -2.13 23.17
N ALA A 306 1.34 -0.87 23.42
CA ALA A 306 0.66 -0.11 24.46
C ALA A 306 -0.78 0.10 23.99
N HIS A 307 -1.72 -0.74 24.47
CA HIS A 307 -3.13 -0.51 24.19
C HIS A 307 -3.49 0.88 24.72
N PRO A 308 -3.89 1.85 23.89
CA PRO A 308 -4.51 3.05 24.43
C PRO A 308 -5.68 2.57 25.30
N ALA A 309 -5.74 3.04 26.53
CA ALA A 309 -6.85 2.74 27.42
C ALA A 309 -8.12 3.02 26.61
N ARG A 310 -8.93 2.00 26.34
CA ARG A 310 -10.20 2.16 25.62
C ARG A 310 -10.91 3.33 26.28
N PRO A 311 -11.37 4.35 25.51
CA PRO A 311 -12.12 5.44 26.13
C PRO A 311 -13.22 4.78 26.95
N ALA A 312 -13.23 5.08 28.25
CA ALA A 312 -14.17 4.47 29.18
C ALA A 312 -15.58 4.74 28.64
N THR A 313 -16.25 3.74 28.11
CA THR A 313 -17.65 3.90 27.75
C THR A 313 -18.42 4.15 29.07
N LEU A 314 -19.49 4.93 29.01
CA LEU A 314 -20.32 5.18 30.21
C LEU A 314 -20.66 3.86 30.93
N ALA A 315 -20.89 2.78 30.16
CA ALA A 315 -21.16 1.44 30.67
C ALA A 315 -19.95 0.80 31.40
N SER A 316 -18.70 1.00 30.89
CA SER A 316 -17.51 0.50 31.58
C SER A 316 -17.19 1.32 32.82
N ALA A 317 -17.32 2.65 32.74
CA ALA A 317 -17.14 3.54 33.87
C ALA A 317 -18.16 3.27 35.02
N LEU A 318 -19.42 3.01 34.67
CA LEU A 318 -20.46 2.59 35.65
C LEU A 318 -20.16 1.21 36.25
N ARG A 319 -19.57 0.27 35.47
CA ARG A 319 -19.24 -1.05 35.96
C ARG A 319 -18.04 -1.03 36.89
N GLU A 320 -17.00 -0.26 36.57
CA GLU A 320 -15.81 -0.07 37.40
C GLU A 320 -16.11 0.71 38.72
N ASN A 321 -17.00 1.70 38.63
CA ASN A 321 -17.40 2.53 39.75
C ASN A 321 -18.79 2.19 40.33
N ARG A 322 -19.17 0.91 40.25
CA ARG A 322 -20.52 0.44 40.62
C ARG A 322 -20.96 0.90 42.02
N THR A 323 -20.06 0.87 42.99
CA THR A 323 -20.34 1.31 44.37
C THR A 323 -20.59 2.82 44.45
N ALA A 324 -19.77 3.62 43.76
CA ALA A 324 -19.94 5.08 43.71
C ALA A 324 -21.22 5.46 42.95
N ALA A 325 -21.53 4.76 41.86
CA ALA A 325 -22.76 4.98 41.10
C ALA A 325 -24.02 4.65 41.89
N LEU A 326 -24.01 3.55 42.68
CA LEU A 326 -25.11 3.20 43.57
C LEU A 326 -25.28 4.20 44.74
N LEU A 327 -24.17 4.69 45.31
CA LEU A 327 -24.22 5.74 46.37
C LEU A 327 -24.76 7.05 45.79
N ALA A 328 -24.33 7.46 44.62
CA ALA A 328 -24.82 8.67 43.95
C ALA A 328 -26.33 8.57 43.64
N LEU A 329 -26.80 7.41 43.18
CA LEU A 329 -28.21 7.14 42.92
C LEU A 329 -29.03 7.16 44.22
N GLY A 330 -28.51 6.57 45.31
CA GLY A 330 -29.15 6.58 46.62
C GLY A 330 -29.28 7.99 47.19
N LEU A 331 -28.23 8.80 47.12
CA LEU A 331 -28.25 10.20 47.51
C LEU A 331 -29.22 11.04 46.68
N PHE A 332 -29.28 10.81 45.40
CA PHE A 332 -30.21 11.47 44.49
C PHE A 332 -31.67 11.14 44.85
N LEU A 333 -31.99 9.87 45.08
CA LEU A 333 -33.32 9.45 45.49
C LEU A 333 -33.71 10.02 46.87
N LEU A 334 -32.77 10.07 47.81
CA LEU A 334 -32.98 10.68 49.11
C LEU A 334 -33.27 12.19 49.00
N ALA A 335 -32.51 12.90 48.17
CA ALA A 335 -32.74 14.32 47.91
C ALA A 335 -34.12 14.58 47.28
N VAL A 336 -34.55 13.75 46.32
CA VAL A 336 -35.88 13.85 45.70
C VAL A 336 -36.99 13.64 46.76
N VAL A 337 -36.85 12.65 47.64
CA VAL A 337 -37.83 12.39 48.72
C VAL A 337 -37.91 13.57 49.70
N LEU A 338 -36.74 14.13 50.09
CA LEU A 338 -36.69 15.29 50.97
C LEU A 338 -37.25 16.58 50.36
N THR A 339 -37.28 16.67 49.04
CA THR A 339 -37.84 17.84 48.32
C THR A 339 -39.35 17.73 48.11
N LEU A 340 -39.90 16.50 48.17
CA LEU A 340 -41.32 16.22 47.98
C LEU A 340 -42.10 16.11 49.31
N LEU A 341 -41.41 16.06 50.47
CA LEU A 341 -41.94 16.15 51.80
C LEU A 341 -41.94 17.61 52.33
#